data_4b7d644cb8d1595d47945073a7683cd2
#
_entry.id   4b7d644cb8d1595d47945073a7683cd2
#
_cell.length_a   1.000
_cell.length_b   1.000
_cell.length_c   1.000
_cell.angle_alpha   90.00
_cell.angle_beta   90.00
_cell.angle_gamma   90.00
#
_symmetry.space_group_name_H-M   'P 1'
#
loop_
_entity.id
_entity.type
_entity.pdbx_description
1 polymer ?
#
loop_
_entity_poly.entity_id
_entity_poly.type
_entity_poly.pdbx_seq_one_letter_code
_entity_poly.pdbx_strand_id
1 'polypeptide(L)'
;MNNWRKHSFSRTAATLCGFRITLTTLGLLLLFMGSSYASSTPEKPVMKDDRQHILGHGHRMILIDAGHGGIDGGTSYGNILEKDITLDISRRLFLMLRSDGFDVILNRNGDYAPSDENRWLRSKSRHLRDLAQRKELAETLPANVVVSIHINWAPSPSKHGPLVLYRQEGRSFILAKSIQHQLNNLYDVEAQPRPGKPFYLLNKITATTVIVEAGFVSSPTDREKICTPKGQQQIAEAIADGIVAYLMEV
;
A
#
# COMPACT_ATOMS: atom_id res chain seq x y z
N MET A 1 -9.38 -35.22 -45.84
CA MET A 1 -9.97 -34.51 -46.98
C MET A 1 -10.00 -33.04 -46.61
N ASN A 2 -8.95 -32.35 -46.92
CA ASN A 2 -8.71 -31.22 -47.82
C ASN A 2 -9.73 -30.09 -47.74
N ASN A 3 -9.34 -28.89 -47.31
CA ASN A 3 -9.15 -27.77 -48.21
C ASN A 3 -8.52 -26.55 -47.55
N TRP A 4 -7.29 -26.26 -47.99
CA TRP A 4 -6.60 -24.99 -47.83
C TRP A 4 -7.14 -23.98 -48.86
N ARG A 5 -7.41 -22.74 -48.46
CA ARG A 5 -7.43 -21.61 -49.43
C ARG A 5 -6.50 -20.52 -48.95
N LYS A 6 -5.45 -20.35 -49.75
CA LYS A 6 -4.56 -19.17 -49.80
C LYS A 6 -5.32 -18.02 -50.45
N HIS A 7 -5.20 -16.82 -49.91
CA HIS A 7 -5.41 -15.60 -50.68
C HIS A 7 -4.18 -14.70 -50.63
N SER A 8 -3.83 -14.29 -51.84
CA SER A 8 -2.60 -13.67 -52.29
C SER A 8 -2.53 -12.17 -51.99
N PHE A 9 -1.29 -11.73 -51.89
CA PHE A 9 -0.85 -10.33 -51.87
C PHE A 9 -1.26 -9.55 -53.11
N SER A 10 -1.69 -8.28 -52.92
CA SER A 10 -1.65 -7.24 -53.95
C SER A 10 -0.84 -6.06 -53.40
N ARG A 11 0.28 -5.80 -54.09
CA ARG A 11 1.10 -4.59 -53.93
C ARG A 11 0.53 -3.52 -54.88
N THR A 12 0.26 -2.33 -54.37
CA THR A 12 0.10 -1.14 -55.18
C THR A 12 1.14 -0.09 -54.79
N ALA A 13 1.86 0.34 -55.82
CA ALA A 13 2.90 1.34 -55.75
C ALA A 13 2.29 2.75 -55.57
N ALA A 14 2.89 3.57 -54.75
CA ALA A 14 2.56 4.98 -54.61
C ALA A 14 3.60 5.86 -55.27
N THR A 15 3.13 6.72 -56.14
CA THR A 15 3.84 7.68 -56.94
C THR A 15 4.31 8.87 -56.13
N LEU A 16 5.58 9.21 -56.28
CA LEU A 16 6.21 10.43 -55.75
C LEU A 16 5.74 11.65 -56.54
N CYS A 17 5.20 12.65 -55.87
CA CYS A 17 5.01 13.98 -56.41
C CYS A 17 5.89 14.98 -55.65
N GLY A 18 6.94 15.44 -56.29
CA GLY A 18 7.86 16.43 -55.77
C GLY A 18 7.26 17.83 -55.88
N PHE A 19 7.35 18.61 -54.82
CA PHE A 19 7.10 20.06 -54.87
C PHE A 19 8.36 20.79 -54.37
N ARG A 20 9.01 21.47 -55.34
CA ARG A 20 10.10 22.42 -55.07
C ARG A 20 9.46 23.75 -54.68
N ILE A 21 9.80 24.31 -53.56
CA ILE A 21 9.50 25.70 -53.23
C ILE A 21 10.81 26.43 -53.02
N THR A 22 10.97 27.47 -53.84
CA THR A 22 12.09 28.39 -53.92
C THR A 22 12.14 29.34 -52.72
N LEU A 23 13.36 29.55 -52.26
CA LEU A 23 13.75 30.56 -51.28
C LEU A 23 13.58 31.97 -51.83
N THR A 24 12.80 32.83 -51.15
CA THR A 24 12.92 34.27 -51.31
C THR A 24 13.07 34.91 -49.93
N THR A 25 14.25 35.44 -49.72
CA THR A 25 14.63 36.29 -48.58
C THR A 25 13.97 37.64 -48.72
N LEU A 26 13.24 38.06 -47.70
CA LEU A 26 12.95 39.47 -47.46
C LEU A 26 13.09 39.77 -45.97
N GLY A 27 14.12 40.51 -45.64
CA GLY A 27 14.38 40.99 -44.30
C GLY A 27 13.39 42.09 -43.91
N LEU A 28 12.79 41.95 -42.74
CA LEU A 28 12.12 43.05 -42.07
C LEU A 28 12.61 43.08 -40.62
N LEU A 29 13.50 44.07 -40.38
CA LEU A 29 14.03 44.39 -39.07
C LEU A 29 12.94 45.10 -38.26
N LEU A 30 12.23 44.42 -37.40
CA LEU A 30 11.33 45.04 -36.42
C LEU A 30 12.00 44.99 -35.03
N LEU A 31 12.48 46.15 -34.59
CA LEU A 31 12.87 46.43 -33.23
C LEU A 31 11.66 46.28 -32.31
N PHE A 32 11.49 45.13 -31.68
CA PHE A 32 10.58 44.99 -30.54
C PHE A 32 11.34 45.35 -29.25
N MET A 33 11.08 46.53 -28.74
CA MET A 33 11.31 46.80 -27.31
C MET A 33 10.42 45.84 -26.49
N GLY A 34 10.95 44.68 -26.13
CA GLY A 34 10.30 43.72 -25.28
C GLY A 34 10.31 44.22 -23.83
N SER A 35 9.18 44.77 -23.37
CA SER A 35 8.90 44.90 -21.96
C SER A 35 8.88 43.54 -21.33
N SER A 36 9.91 43.21 -20.53
CA SER A 36 9.98 42.00 -19.74
C SER A 36 8.90 42.05 -18.66
N TYR A 37 7.70 41.59 -18.95
CA TYR A 37 6.77 41.19 -17.89
C TYR A 37 7.32 39.91 -17.28
N ALA A 38 7.98 40.08 -16.13
CA ALA A 38 8.25 38.96 -15.24
C ALA A 38 6.90 38.44 -14.77
N SER A 39 6.44 37.36 -15.40
CA SER A 39 5.33 36.56 -14.89
C SER A 39 5.81 35.88 -13.62
N SER A 40 5.58 36.51 -12.48
CA SER A 40 5.68 35.84 -11.19
C SER A 40 4.51 34.86 -11.09
N THR A 41 4.70 33.63 -11.55
CA THR A 41 3.89 32.50 -11.09
C THR A 41 4.00 32.49 -9.57
N PRO A 42 2.88 32.49 -8.82
CA PRO A 42 2.96 32.34 -7.40
C PRO A 42 3.63 30.98 -7.14
N GLU A 43 4.85 31.02 -6.60
CA GLU A 43 5.50 29.86 -6.05
C GLU A 43 4.53 29.26 -5.03
N LYS A 44 4.01 28.05 -5.33
CA LYS A 44 3.31 27.28 -4.30
C LYS A 44 4.25 27.23 -3.12
N PRO A 45 3.78 27.52 -1.90
CA PRO A 45 4.62 27.38 -0.73
C PRO A 45 5.11 25.93 -0.75
N VAL A 46 6.41 25.76 -0.98
CA VAL A 46 7.12 24.51 -0.73
C VAL A 46 6.92 24.31 0.76
N MET A 47 5.98 23.45 1.13
CA MET A 47 5.89 22.96 2.49
C MET A 47 7.27 22.34 2.74
N LYS A 48 8.11 23.08 3.48
CA LYS A 48 9.38 22.56 3.98
C LYS A 48 9.06 21.24 4.61
N ASP A 49 9.66 20.22 4.03
CA ASP A 49 9.42 18.83 4.33
C ASP A 49 9.76 18.57 5.80
N ASP A 50 8.77 18.73 6.68
CA ASP A 50 8.89 18.38 8.11
C ASP A 50 9.26 16.89 8.28
N ARG A 51 9.12 16.08 7.22
CA ARG A 51 9.54 14.67 7.16
C ARG A 51 11.06 14.50 7.29
N GLN A 52 11.89 15.49 6.88
CA GLN A 52 13.34 15.45 7.09
C GLN A 52 13.72 15.54 8.58
N HIS A 53 12.88 16.12 9.43
CA HIS A 53 13.08 16.12 10.87
C HIS A 53 12.90 14.75 11.53
N ILE A 54 12.07 13.87 10.94
CA ILE A 54 11.83 12.50 11.47
C ILE A 54 13.08 11.62 11.27
N LEU A 55 13.81 11.83 10.18
CA LEU A 55 15.02 11.07 9.84
C LEU A 55 16.20 11.37 10.78
N GLY A 56 16.16 12.46 11.54
CA GLY A 56 17.18 12.82 12.55
C GLY A 56 17.06 12.09 13.90
N HIS A 57 15.98 11.35 14.15
CA HIS A 57 15.68 10.74 15.47
C HIS A 57 15.87 9.21 15.50
N GLY A 58 16.98 8.71 14.95
CA GLY A 58 17.34 7.29 14.99
C GLY A 58 16.56 6.45 13.97
N HIS A 59 17.22 5.45 13.41
CA HIS A 59 16.62 4.50 12.46
C HIS A 59 15.41 3.79 13.08
N ARG A 60 14.21 4.27 12.78
CA ARG A 60 12.98 3.61 13.22
C ARG A 60 12.56 2.62 12.15
N MET A 61 12.80 1.34 12.41
CA MET A 61 12.44 0.27 11.50
C MET A 61 10.95 -0.09 11.63
N ILE A 62 10.26 -0.15 10.51
CA ILE A 62 8.86 -0.52 10.39
C ILE A 62 8.78 -1.89 9.72
N LEU A 63 8.15 -2.86 10.37
CA LEU A 63 7.83 -4.15 9.79
C LEU A 63 6.36 -4.13 9.32
N ILE A 64 6.15 -4.33 8.04
CA ILE A 64 4.84 -4.54 7.44
C ILE A 64 4.62 -6.05 7.32
N ASP A 65 3.57 -6.55 7.94
CA ASP A 65 3.17 -7.94 7.89
C ASP A 65 1.93 -8.10 7.01
N ALA A 66 2.11 -8.59 5.78
CA ALA A 66 1.02 -8.96 4.90
C ALA A 66 0.39 -10.26 5.39
N GLY A 67 -0.84 -10.18 5.92
CA GLY A 67 -1.56 -11.32 6.47
C GLY A 67 -1.73 -12.47 5.48
N HIS A 68 -1.78 -13.72 5.98
CA HIS A 68 -1.94 -14.93 5.19
C HIS A 68 -0.84 -15.16 4.14
N GLY A 69 -1.08 -16.01 3.13
CA GLY A 69 -0.16 -16.29 2.02
C GLY A 69 -0.05 -17.78 1.69
N GLY A 70 0.34 -18.09 0.46
CA GLY A 70 0.47 -19.45 -0.04
C GLY A 70 -0.85 -20.22 0.06
N ILE A 71 -0.80 -21.37 0.74
CA ILE A 71 -2.00 -22.22 0.94
C ILE A 71 -3.03 -21.59 1.90
N ASP A 72 -2.64 -20.60 2.73
CA ASP A 72 -3.55 -19.87 3.59
C ASP A 72 -4.14 -18.66 2.84
N GLY A 73 -5.35 -18.82 2.32
CA GLY A 73 -6.06 -17.76 1.60
C GLY A 73 -6.61 -16.65 2.48
N GLY A 74 -6.69 -16.87 3.80
CA GLY A 74 -7.44 -16.01 4.70
C GLY A 74 -8.96 -16.09 4.47
N THR A 75 -9.68 -15.04 4.80
CA THR A 75 -11.10 -14.94 4.48
C THR A 75 -11.33 -14.76 2.97
N SER A 76 -12.52 -15.07 2.48
CA SER A 76 -12.83 -15.03 1.05
C SER A 76 -14.25 -14.62 0.73
N TYR A 77 -14.47 -14.10 -0.49
CA TYR A 77 -15.77 -13.86 -1.09
C TYR A 77 -15.71 -14.20 -2.58
N GLY A 78 -16.36 -15.32 -2.95
CA GLY A 78 -16.20 -15.89 -4.30
C GLY A 78 -14.72 -16.23 -4.58
N ASN A 79 -14.17 -15.68 -5.63
CA ASN A 79 -12.75 -15.87 -6.01
C ASN A 79 -11.81 -14.84 -5.39
N ILE A 80 -12.32 -13.91 -4.57
CA ILE A 80 -11.52 -12.91 -3.88
C ILE A 80 -10.93 -13.54 -2.63
N LEU A 81 -9.60 -13.50 -2.49
CA LEU A 81 -8.89 -14.02 -1.33
C LEU A 81 -8.23 -12.88 -0.55
N GLU A 82 -8.31 -12.94 0.76
CA GLU A 82 -7.70 -11.95 1.65
C GLU A 82 -6.19 -11.82 1.41
N LYS A 83 -5.48 -12.95 1.24
CA LYS A 83 -4.02 -12.96 1.04
C LYS A 83 -3.53 -12.11 -0.12
N ASP A 84 -4.33 -11.99 -1.19
CA ASP A 84 -3.97 -11.22 -2.38
C ASP A 84 -4.15 -9.73 -2.11
N ILE A 85 -5.27 -9.35 -1.48
CA ILE A 85 -5.55 -7.97 -1.10
C ILE A 85 -4.52 -7.46 -0.09
N THR A 86 -4.21 -8.25 0.94
CA THR A 86 -3.25 -7.86 1.98
C THR A 86 -1.85 -7.67 1.39
N LEU A 87 -1.43 -8.52 0.44
CA LEU A 87 -0.15 -8.37 -0.25
C LEU A 87 -0.10 -7.08 -1.08
N ASP A 88 -1.16 -6.77 -1.82
CA ASP A 88 -1.22 -5.59 -2.69
C ASP A 88 -1.20 -4.29 -1.87
N ILE A 89 -1.97 -4.20 -0.78
CA ILE A 89 -1.94 -3.05 0.13
C ILE A 89 -0.57 -2.93 0.79
N SER A 90 -0.01 -4.03 1.29
CA SER A 90 1.29 -4.04 1.97
C SER A 90 2.44 -3.61 1.06
N ARG A 91 2.44 -4.00 -0.22
CA ARG A 91 3.43 -3.56 -1.21
C ARG A 91 3.35 -2.06 -1.48
N ARG A 92 2.15 -1.51 -1.59
CA ARG A 92 1.93 -0.06 -1.76
C ARG A 92 2.44 0.70 -0.55
N LEU A 93 2.05 0.28 0.64
CA LEU A 93 2.50 0.85 1.91
C LEU A 93 4.03 0.81 2.04
N PHE A 94 4.65 -0.33 1.71
CA PHE A 94 6.10 -0.49 1.71
C PHE A 94 6.78 0.54 0.78
N LEU A 95 6.31 0.67 -0.46
CA LEU A 95 6.90 1.60 -1.43
C LEU A 95 6.75 3.05 -0.97
N MET A 96 5.63 3.43 -0.38
CA MET A 96 5.37 4.78 0.12
C MET A 96 6.30 5.12 1.29
N LEU A 97 6.33 4.31 2.33
CA LEU A 97 7.17 4.55 3.49
C LEU A 97 8.67 4.52 3.12
N ARG A 98 9.07 3.66 2.18
CA ARG A 98 10.45 3.67 1.63
C ARG A 98 10.75 4.96 0.89
N SER A 99 9.84 5.48 0.08
CA SER A 99 10.02 6.75 -0.62
C SER A 99 10.07 7.95 0.33
N ASP A 100 9.41 7.84 1.49
CA ASP A 100 9.47 8.81 2.57
C ASP A 100 10.74 8.70 3.44
N GLY A 101 11.63 7.75 3.12
CA GLY A 101 12.95 7.61 3.76
C GLY A 101 12.96 6.73 5.01
N PHE A 102 11.89 6.01 5.33
CA PHE A 102 11.86 5.08 6.46
C PHE A 102 12.60 3.76 6.16
N ASP A 103 13.16 3.15 7.20
CA ASP A 103 13.64 1.77 7.15
C ASP A 103 12.44 0.82 7.24
N VAL A 104 12.09 0.17 6.14
CA VAL A 104 10.88 -0.67 6.06
C VAL A 104 11.24 -2.06 5.57
N ILE A 105 10.66 -3.06 6.22
CA ILE A 105 10.73 -4.46 5.82
C ILE A 105 9.31 -4.98 5.59
N LEU A 106 9.16 -5.80 4.56
CA LEU A 106 7.93 -6.52 4.23
C LEU A 106 8.15 -8.01 4.49
N ASN A 107 7.27 -8.65 5.28
CA ASN A 107 7.42 -10.08 5.66
C ASN A 107 7.35 -11.04 4.48
N ARG A 108 6.59 -10.70 3.44
CA ARG A 108 6.50 -11.43 2.18
C ARG A 108 6.22 -10.48 1.02
N ASN A 109 6.88 -10.69 -0.09
CA ASN A 109 6.67 -9.94 -1.33
C ASN A 109 6.08 -10.80 -2.47
N GLY A 110 5.58 -12.00 -2.14
CA GLY A 110 4.98 -12.95 -3.05
C GLY A 110 3.87 -13.75 -2.37
N ASP A 111 3.23 -14.64 -3.15
CA ASP A 111 2.23 -15.58 -2.64
C ASP A 111 2.91 -16.84 -2.09
N TYR A 112 3.42 -16.74 -0.88
CA TYR A 112 3.95 -17.87 -0.10
C TYR A 112 3.57 -17.72 1.37
N ALA A 113 3.54 -18.83 2.09
CA ALA A 113 3.25 -18.85 3.51
C ALA A 113 4.56 -18.76 4.32
N PRO A 114 4.73 -17.79 5.23
CA PRO A 114 5.89 -17.74 6.12
C PRO A 114 6.14 -19.05 6.90
N SER A 115 5.09 -19.85 7.14
CA SER A 115 5.20 -21.17 7.76
C SER A 115 6.08 -22.17 7.01
N ASP A 116 6.31 -21.95 5.71
CA ASP A 116 7.14 -22.83 4.89
C ASP A 116 8.64 -22.71 5.26
N GLU A 117 9.03 -21.58 5.81
CA GLU A 117 10.37 -21.30 6.34
C GLU A 117 10.54 -21.75 7.80
N ASN A 118 9.42 -21.94 8.53
CA ASN A 118 9.46 -22.34 9.93
C ASN A 118 9.72 -23.85 10.11
N ARG A 119 11.01 -24.19 10.22
CA ARG A 119 11.48 -25.58 10.46
C ARG A 119 11.84 -25.85 11.93
N TRP A 120 11.85 -24.82 12.76
CA TRP A 120 12.29 -24.89 14.15
C TRP A 120 11.15 -25.23 15.12
N LEU A 121 9.91 -24.78 14.85
CA LEU A 121 8.77 -25.08 15.72
C LEU A 121 8.19 -26.45 15.39
N ARG A 122 8.33 -27.39 16.33
CA ARG A 122 7.77 -28.75 16.22
C ARG A 122 6.26 -28.73 16.50
N SER A 123 5.49 -28.23 15.52
CA SER A 123 4.03 -28.21 15.58
C SER A 123 3.43 -28.77 14.29
N LYS A 124 2.39 -29.60 14.41
CA LYS A 124 1.60 -30.08 13.26
C LYS A 124 0.68 -28.97 12.71
N SER A 125 0.36 -27.97 13.52
CA SER A 125 -0.44 -26.83 13.08
C SER A 125 0.38 -25.89 12.21
N ARG A 126 0.08 -25.87 10.91
CA ARG A 126 0.67 -24.91 9.96
C ARG A 126 0.38 -23.47 10.37
N HIS A 127 -0.86 -23.17 10.76
CA HIS A 127 -1.25 -21.85 11.24
C HIS A 127 -0.41 -21.38 12.44
N LEU A 128 -0.17 -22.26 13.41
CA LEU A 128 0.70 -21.91 14.54
C LEU A 128 2.15 -21.67 14.11
N ARG A 129 2.67 -22.46 13.15
CA ARG A 129 4.01 -22.22 12.59
C ARG A 129 4.09 -20.91 11.85
N ASP A 130 3.04 -20.54 11.12
CA ASP A 130 2.96 -19.26 10.41
C ASP A 130 3.02 -18.08 11.38
N LEU A 131 2.15 -18.08 12.39
CA LEU A 131 2.14 -17.03 13.41
C LEU A 131 3.47 -16.96 14.18
N ALA A 132 4.09 -18.11 14.49
CA ALA A 132 5.39 -18.15 15.15
C ALA A 132 6.51 -17.58 14.27
N GLN A 133 6.49 -17.82 12.95
CA GLN A 133 7.46 -17.27 12.02
C GLN A 133 7.33 -15.76 11.88
N ARG A 134 6.10 -15.23 11.80
CA ARG A 134 5.83 -13.77 11.79
C ARG A 134 6.32 -13.11 13.06
N LYS A 135 6.05 -13.73 14.23
CA LYS A 135 6.56 -13.26 15.51
C LYS A 135 8.09 -13.29 15.54
N GLU A 136 8.72 -14.38 15.12
CA GLU A 136 10.18 -14.51 15.10
C GLU A 136 10.84 -13.45 14.25
N LEU A 137 10.28 -13.16 13.08
CA LEU A 137 10.75 -12.08 12.20
C LEU A 137 10.71 -10.73 12.93
N ALA A 138 9.60 -10.42 13.61
CA ALA A 138 9.43 -9.17 14.34
C ALA A 138 10.38 -9.02 15.53
N GLU A 139 10.76 -10.12 16.19
CA GLU A 139 11.67 -10.10 17.34
C GLU A 139 13.16 -10.14 16.94
N THR A 140 13.47 -10.74 15.78
CA THR A 140 14.85 -10.81 15.26
C THR A 140 15.30 -9.50 14.63
N LEU A 141 14.36 -8.78 14.03
CA LEU A 141 14.60 -7.46 13.46
C LEU A 141 14.50 -6.38 14.55
N PRO A 142 15.28 -5.29 14.48
CA PRO A 142 15.13 -4.16 15.38
C PRO A 142 13.89 -3.31 15.03
N ALA A 143 12.74 -3.98 14.84
CA ALA A 143 11.50 -3.32 14.46
C ALA A 143 10.94 -2.51 15.67
N ASN A 144 10.74 -1.23 15.45
CA ASN A 144 10.10 -0.33 16.41
C ASN A 144 8.57 -0.39 16.31
N VAL A 145 8.08 -0.58 15.09
CA VAL A 145 6.65 -0.63 14.75
C VAL A 145 6.39 -1.86 13.89
N VAL A 146 5.31 -2.58 14.20
CA VAL A 146 4.80 -3.70 13.42
C VAL A 146 3.36 -3.43 13.04
N VAL A 147 3.07 -3.44 11.74
CA VAL A 147 1.73 -3.24 11.19
C VAL A 147 1.34 -4.46 10.37
N SER A 148 0.41 -5.26 10.90
CA SER A 148 -0.13 -6.43 10.21
C SER A 148 -1.41 -6.05 9.47
N ILE A 149 -1.45 -6.33 8.17
CA ILE A 149 -2.56 -5.96 7.27
C ILE A 149 -3.46 -7.17 7.06
N HIS A 150 -4.74 -6.99 7.33
CA HIS A 150 -5.77 -8.01 7.22
C HIS A 150 -7.04 -7.47 6.58
N ILE A 151 -7.94 -8.38 6.20
CA ILE A 151 -9.29 -8.10 5.70
C ILE A 151 -10.30 -8.87 6.54
N ASN A 152 -11.30 -8.18 7.02
CA ASN A 152 -12.30 -8.74 7.89
C ASN A 152 -13.42 -9.45 7.10
N TRP A 153 -14.23 -10.23 7.82
CA TRP A 153 -15.44 -10.87 7.33
C TRP A 153 -16.55 -10.81 8.38
N ALA A 154 -17.78 -10.70 7.95
CA ALA A 154 -18.93 -10.80 8.82
C ALA A 154 -20.11 -11.51 8.12
N PRO A 155 -20.99 -12.20 8.87
CA PRO A 155 -22.21 -12.82 8.29
C PRO A 155 -23.14 -11.78 7.66
N SER A 156 -23.24 -10.58 8.25
CA SER A 156 -24.04 -9.48 7.71
C SER A 156 -23.25 -8.68 6.68
N PRO A 157 -23.72 -8.56 5.44
CA PRO A 157 -23.07 -7.74 4.41
C PRO A 157 -23.18 -6.24 4.68
N SER A 158 -24.04 -5.81 5.61
CA SER A 158 -24.17 -4.41 6.03
C SER A 158 -23.05 -3.98 6.99
N LYS A 159 -22.30 -4.93 7.55
CA LYS A 159 -21.15 -4.60 8.38
C LYS A 159 -20.00 -4.17 7.50
N HIS A 160 -19.50 -2.96 7.73
CA HIS A 160 -18.51 -2.31 6.87
C HIS A 160 -17.54 -1.43 7.68
N GLY A 161 -16.51 -0.94 7.00
CA GLY A 161 -15.52 0.00 7.53
C GLY A 161 -14.31 -0.67 8.16
N PRO A 162 -13.21 0.07 8.33
CA PRO A 162 -11.96 -0.43 8.86
C PRO A 162 -11.99 -0.53 10.38
N LEU A 163 -11.15 -1.42 10.93
CA LEU A 163 -10.95 -1.55 12.36
C LEU A 163 -9.47 -1.80 12.66
N VAL A 164 -8.88 -0.99 13.52
CA VAL A 164 -7.51 -1.22 14.00
C VAL A 164 -7.54 -1.89 15.36
N LEU A 165 -6.87 -3.04 15.45
CA LEU A 165 -6.67 -3.79 16.67
C LEU A 165 -5.26 -3.51 17.19
N TYR A 166 -5.11 -3.37 18.51
CA TYR A 166 -3.83 -3.04 19.10
C TYR A 166 -3.44 -3.96 20.25
N ARG A 167 -2.11 -4.09 20.43
CA ARG A 167 -1.54 -4.66 21.63
C ARG A 167 -1.92 -3.78 22.82
N GLN A 168 -2.39 -4.39 23.91
CA GLN A 168 -2.91 -3.66 25.07
C GLN A 168 -1.77 -2.98 25.86
N GLU A 169 -1.18 -1.94 25.23
CA GLU A 169 -0.21 -1.03 25.85
C GLU A 169 -0.27 0.35 25.15
N GLY A 170 0.30 1.38 25.81
CA GLY A 170 0.08 2.79 25.46
C GLY A 170 0.52 3.17 24.04
N ARG A 171 1.72 2.76 23.60
CA ARG A 171 2.25 3.12 22.27
C ARG A 171 1.45 2.49 21.14
N SER A 172 1.08 1.21 21.28
CA SER A 172 0.24 0.54 20.28
C SER A 172 -1.17 1.15 20.23
N PHE A 173 -1.70 1.65 21.35
CA PHE A 173 -2.96 2.40 21.35
C PHE A 173 -2.85 3.72 20.58
N ILE A 174 -1.78 4.51 20.79
CA ILE A 174 -1.55 5.77 20.07
C ILE A 174 -1.42 5.49 18.57
N LEU A 175 -0.60 4.52 18.17
CA LEU A 175 -0.46 4.11 16.77
C LEU A 175 -1.80 3.68 16.16
N ALA A 176 -2.56 2.84 16.87
CA ALA A 176 -3.87 2.39 16.42
C ALA A 176 -4.86 3.54 16.26
N LYS A 177 -4.85 4.50 17.19
CA LYS A 177 -5.70 5.69 17.13
C LYS A 177 -5.37 6.56 15.92
N SER A 178 -4.08 6.78 15.64
CA SER A 178 -3.62 7.56 14.50
C SER A 178 -4.02 6.91 13.16
N ILE A 179 -3.79 5.60 13.00
CA ILE A 179 -4.18 4.87 11.79
C ILE A 179 -5.71 4.80 11.65
N GLN A 180 -6.43 4.52 12.74
CA GLN A 180 -7.91 4.45 12.72
C GLN A 180 -8.52 5.78 12.28
N HIS A 181 -7.96 6.89 12.75
CA HIS A 181 -8.43 8.23 12.37
C HIS A 181 -8.33 8.46 10.85
N GLN A 182 -7.19 8.15 10.25
CA GLN A 182 -7.01 8.31 8.80
C GLN A 182 -7.93 7.38 7.99
N LEU A 183 -8.07 6.14 8.44
CA LEU A 183 -8.97 5.18 7.80
C LEU A 183 -10.46 5.59 7.96
N ASN A 184 -10.84 6.16 9.10
CA ASN A 184 -12.19 6.69 9.31
C ASN A 184 -12.53 7.79 8.28
N ASN A 185 -11.59 8.71 8.05
CA ASN A 185 -11.75 9.75 7.04
C ASN A 185 -11.92 9.17 5.62
N LEU A 186 -11.15 8.13 5.28
CA LEU A 186 -11.27 7.46 3.98
C LEU A 186 -12.60 6.74 3.78
N TYR A 187 -13.14 6.15 4.85
CA TYR A 187 -14.36 5.34 4.80
C TYR A 187 -15.63 6.11 5.19
N ASP A 188 -15.50 7.36 5.64
CA ASP A 188 -16.59 8.18 6.18
C ASP A 188 -17.33 7.47 7.33
N VAL A 189 -16.57 7.00 8.33
CA VAL A 189 -17.07 6.28 9.51
C VAL A 189 -16.41 6.80 10.79
N GLU A 190 -17.01 6.48 11.94
CA GLU A 190 -16.48 6.82 13.27
C GLU A 190 -16.20 5.57 14.10
N ALA A 191 -15.28 4.73 13.66
CA ALA A 191 -14.87 3.56 14.42
C ALA A 191 -13.78 3.92 15.45
N GLN A 192 -13.75 3.17 16.56
CA GLN A 192 -12.68 3.28 17.56
C GLN A 192 -11.78 2.04 17.51
N PRO A 193 -10.46 2.20 17.66
CA PRO A 193 -9.57 1.06 17.74
C PRO A 193 -9.90 0.19 18.96
N ARG A 194 -9.62 -1.12 18.87
CA ARG A 194 -9.97 -2.08 19.93
C ARG A 194 -8.77 -2.89 20.39
N PRO A 195 -8.70 -3.27 21.69
CA PRO A 195 -7.70 -4.23 22.15
C PRO A 195 -7.87 -5.59 21.46
N GLY A 196 -6.80 -6.10 20.86
CA GLY A 196 -6.81 -7.38 20.16
C GLY A 196 -6.42 -8.55 21.04
N LYS A 197 -7.07 -8.73 22.19
CA LYS A 197 -6.74 -9.76 23.21
C LYS A 197 -6.56 -11.19 22.70
N PRO A 198 -7.38 -11.70 21.75
CA PRO A 198 -7.23 -13.07 21.28
C PRO A 198 -6.13 -13.26 20.21
N PHE A 199 -5.55 -12.19 19.68
CA PHE A 199 -4.62 -12.27 18.56
C PHE A 199 -3.21 -12.58 19.00
N TYR A 200 -2.65 -13.67 18.44
CA TYR A 200 -1.32 -14.17 18.81
C TYR A 200 -0.23 -13.11 18.65
N LEU A 201 -0.17 -12.42 17.52
CA LEU A 201 0.86 -11.42 17.24
C LEU A 201 0.81 -10.26 18.23
N LEU A 202 -0.38 -9.74 18.53
CA LEU A 202 -0.57 -8.66 19.50
C LEU A 202 -0.18 -9.03 20.93
N ASN A 203 -0.18 -10.32 21.27
CA ASN A 203 0.20 -10.80 22.60
C ASN A 203 1.66 -11.24 22.70
N LYS A 204 2.34 -11.50 21.57
CA LYS A 204 3.66 -12.14 21.55
C LYS A 204 4.78 -11.29 20.97
N ILE A 205 4.46 -10.22 20.23
CA ILE A 205 5.45 -9.27 19.72
C ILE A 205 5.66 -8.18 20.76
N THR A 206 6.93 -7.84 21.03
CA THR A 206 7.32 -6.85 22.05
C THR A 206 7.22 -5.41 21.53
N ALA A 207 7.51 -5.21 20.24
CA ALA A 207 7.43 -3.92 19.56
C ALA A 207 6.00 -3.33 19.60
N THR A 208 5.88 -2.04 19.33
CA THR A 208 4.58 -1.37 19.10
C THR A 208 3.86 -2.05 17.94
N THR A 209 2.74 -2.73 18.20
CA THR A 209 2.10 -3.62 17.23
C THR A 209 0.62 -3.37 17.08
N VAL A 210 0.17 -3.30 15.82
CA VAL A 210 -1.24 -3.20 15.45
C VAL A 210 -1.59 -4.21 14.35
N ILE A 211 -2.87 -4.61 14.30
CA ILE A 211 -3.49 -5.31 13.17
C ILE A 211 -4.50 -4.35 12.56
N VAL A 212 -4.39 -4.12 11.27
CA VAL A 212 -5.31 -3.29 10.51
C VAL A 212 -6.25 -4.19 9.71
N GLU A 213 -7.49 -4.28 10.13
CA GLU A 213 -8.58 -4.85 9.37
C GLU A 213 -9.07 -3.77 8.40
N ALA A 214 -8.58 -3.79 7.16
CA ALA A 214 -8.73 -2.68 6.22
C ALA A 214 -10.15 -2.52 5.65
N GLY A 215 -11.05 -3.44 5.92
CA GLY A 215 -12.46 -3.47 5.51
C GLY A 215 -13.01 -4.88 5.53
N PHE A 216 -14.27 -5.06 5.21
CA PHE A 216 -14.93 -6.37 5.19
C PHE A 216 -15.09 -6.89 3.75
N VAL A 217 -14.51 -8.06 3.45
CA VAL A 217 -14.71 -8.67 2.12
C VAL A 217 -16.17 -9.08 1.89
N SER A 218 -16.96 -9.30 2.95
CA SER A 218 -18.41 -9.54 2.89
C SER A 218 -19.23 -8.30 2.53
N SER A 219 -18.70 -7.08 2.73
CA SER A 219 -19.38 -5.82 2.44
C SER A 219 -19.22 -5.41 0.97
N PRO A 220 -20.30 -5.18 0.22
CA PRO A 220 -20.20 -4.64 -1.14
C PRO A 220 -19.48 -3.29 -1.18
N THR A 221 -19.77 -2.39 -0.24
CA THR A 221 -19.17 -1.05 -0.16
C THR A 221 -17.66 -1.11 0.09
N ASP A 222 -17.22 -2.01 0.99
CA ASP A 222 -15.78 -2.13 1.28
C ASP A 222 -15.02 -2.77 0.11
N ARG A 223 -15.64 -3.73 -0.61
CA ARG A 223 -15.01 -4.33 -1.80
C ARG A 223 -14.68 -3.31 -2.89
N GLU A 224 -15.45 -2.23 -3.03
CA GLU A 224 -15.12 -1.14 -3.97
C GLU A 224 -13.76 -0.49 -3.66
N LYS A 225 -13.34 -0.52 -2.40
CA LYS A 225 -12.02 -0.01 -1.97
C LYS A 225 -10.98 -1.13 -1.92
N ILE A 226 -11.23 -2.19 -1.17
CA ILE A 226 -10.20 -3.23 -0.91
C ILE A 226 -9.83 -4.05 -2.16
N CYS A 227 -10.70 -4.15 -3.17
CA CYS A 227 -10.47 -4.94 -4.38
C CYS A 227 -10.01 -4.12 -5.59
N THR A 228 -9.87 -2.80 -5.48
CA THR A 228 -9.46 -1.96 -6.61
C THR A 228 -8.08 -1.36 -6.39
N PRO A 229 -7.24 -1.24 -7.44
CA PRO A 229 -5.91 -0.63 -7.31
C PRO A 229 -5.95 0.78 -6.70
N LYS A 230 -6.97 1.58 -7.06
CA LYS A 230 -7.16 2.93 -6.52
C LYS A 230 -7.50 2.90 -5.03
N GLY A 231 -8.44 2.05 -4.64
CA GLY A 231 -8.84 1.95 -3.23
C GLY A 231 -7.74 1.37 -2.35
N GLN A 232 -7.00 0.36 -2.82
CA GLN A 232 -5.83 -0.18 -2.14
C GLN A 232 -4.73 0.87 -1.95
N GLN A 233 -4.53 1.74 -2.95
CA GLN A 233 -3.61 2.87 -2.86
C GLN A 233 -4.05 3.84 -1.77
N GLN A 234 -5.32 4.23 -1.74
CA GLN A 234 -5.89 5.13 -0.73
C GLN A 234 -5.82 4.53 0.69
N ILE A 235 -6.03 3.22 0.83
CA ILE A 235 -5.88 2.52 2.11
C ILE A 235 -4.41 2.56 2.57
N ALA A 236 -3.47 2.28 1.67
CA ALA A 236 -2.04 2.35 1.98
C ALA A 236 -1.62 3.77 2.38
N GLU A 237 -2.12 4.81 1.70
CA GLU A 237 -1.92 6.22 2.04
C GLU A 237 -2.42 6.55 3.45
N ALA A 238 -3.66 6.18 3.76
CA ALA A 238 -4.24 6.41 5.08
C ALA A 238 -3.44 5.72 6.21
N ILE A 239 -2.96 4.48 5.96
CA ILE A 239 -2.12 3.77 6.92
C ILE A 239 -0.76 4.47 7.07
N ALA A 240 -0.11 4.88 5.97
CA ALA A 240 1.16 5.59 6.00
C ALA A 240 1.05 6.90 6.78
N ASP A 241 0.02 7.72 6.49
CA ASP A 241 -0.23 8.98 7.20
C ASP A 241 -0.45 8.77 8.70
N GLY A 242 -1.16 7.71 9.09
CA GLY A 242 -1.35 7.34 10.48
C GLY A 242 -0.04 6.91 11.18
N ILE A 243 0.83 6.16 10.48
CA ILE A 243 2.16 5.78 10.99
C ILE A 243 3.04 7.03 11.16
N VAL A 244 3.08 7.91 10.16
CA VAL A 244 3.86 9.14 10.20
C VAL A 244 3.38 10.03 11.35
N ALA A 245 2.06 10.24 11.48
CA ALA A 245 1.50 11.02 12.58
C ALA A 245 1.91 10.46 13.96
N TYR A 246 1.84 9.14 14.15
CA TYR A 246 2.32 8.48 15.36
C TYR A 246 3.80 8.73 15.62
N LEU A 247 4.65 8.60 14.58
CA LEU A 247 6.10 8.78 14.72
C LEU A 247 6.50 10.22 15.03
N MET A 248 5.65 11.20 14.69
CA MET A 248 5.84 12.60 15.05
C MET A 248 5.41 12.91 16.49
N GLU A 249 4.52 12.10 17.09
CA GLU A 249 4.00 12.30 18.45
C GLU A 249 4.91 11.69 19.53
N VAL A 250 5.72 10.65 19.20
CA VAL A 250 6.52 9.85 20.13
C VAL A 250 8.02 9.91 19.82
#